data_88605f6eff0666a2ca5a8674f45b72bd
#
_entry.id   88605f6eff0666a2ca5a8674f45b72bd
#
_cell.length_a   1.000
_cell.length_b   1.000
_cell.length_c   1.000
_cell.angle_alpha   90.00
_cell.angle_beta   90.00
_cell.angle_gamma   90.00
#
_symmetry.space_group_name_H-M   'P 1'
#
loop_
_entity.id
_entity.type
_entity.pdbx_description
1 polymer ?
#
loop_
_entity_poly.entity_id
_entity_poly.type
_entity_poly.pdbx_seq_one_letter_code
_entity_poly.pdbx_strand_id
1 'polypeptide(L)'
;MDKEFSYLWREVSNDNWWRIQTSDPSLKKKLRRRENTRLVVHCHNHPMVVYRIQYYSPQKAKQSFMRLTAQKVKKDAENELFYAEMIPILIPNNINEVV
;
A
#
# COMPACT_ATOMS: atom_id res chain seq x y z
N MET A 1 15.35 -9.06 10.89
CA MET A 1 14.74 -8.67 9.61
C MET A 1 13.95 -7.40 9.79
N ASP A 2 14.24 -6.44 8.93
CA ASP A 2 13.53 -5.18 9.00
C ASP A 2 12.10 -5.36 8.53
N LYS A 3 11.18 -4.75 9.25
CA LYS A 3 9.78 -4.76 8.86
C LYS A 3 9.58 -3.77 7.73
N GLU A 4 8.82 -4.17 6.75
CA GLU A 4 8.44 -3.29 5.66
C GLU A 4 6.97 -2.88 5.83
N PHE A 5 6.67 -1.66 5.38
CA PHE A 5 5.35 -1.09 5.51
C PHE A 5 4.86 -0.55 4.19
N SER A 6 3.56 -0.60 4.00
CA SER A 6 2.88 0.15 2.97
C SER A 6 2.33 1.43 3.59
N TYR A 7 2.29 2.51 2.80
CA TYR A 7 1.92 3.83 3.28
C TYR A 7 0.79 4.40 2.44
N LEU A 8 -0.07 5.17 3.11
CA LEU A 8 -1.15 5.91 2.49
C LEU A 8 -1.12 7.34 3.01
N TRP A 9 -1.08 8.33 2.13
CA TRP A 9 -1.13 9.73 2.55
C TRP A 9 -1.91 10.57 1.55
N ARG A 10 -2.42 11.70 2.04
CA ARG A 10 -3.12 12.67 1.21
C ARG A 10 -2.10 13.59 0.54
N GLU A 11 -2.25 13.85 -0.77
CA GLU A 11 -1.30 14.70 -1.49
C GLU A 11 -1.30 16.13 -0.95
N VAL A 12 -2.49 16.68 -0.76
CA VAL A 12 -2.67 18.03 -0.24
C VAL A 12 -3.81 18.00 0.75
N SER A 13 -3.67 18.76 1.84
CA SER A 13 -4.72 18.87 2.84
C SER A 13 -6.04 19.30 2.20
N ASN A 14 -7.14 18.64 2.55
CA ASN A 14 -8.49 18.88 2.03
C ASN A 14 -8.67 18.51 0.55
N ASP A 15 -7.72 17.85 -0.06
CA ASP A 15 -7.87 17.30 -1.41
C ASP A 15 -8.38 15.87 -1.33
N ASN A 16 -8.95 15.39 -2.42
CA ASN A 16 -9.44 14.01 -2.55
C ASN A 16 -8.40 13.07 -3.14
N TRP A 17 -7.23 13.56 -3.46
CA TRP A 17 -6.17 12.75 -4.04
C TRP A 17 -5.21 12.25 -2.97
N TRP A 18 -4.99 10.94 -3.01
CA TRP A 18 -4.15 10.21 -2.06
C TRP A 18 -3.10 9.43 -2.81
N ARG A 19 -2.05 9.05 -2.12
CA ARG A 19 -1.01 8.18 -2.68
C ARG A 19 -0.81 6.97 -1.79
N ILE A 20 -0.58 5.82 -2.44
CA ILE A 20 -0.24 4.57 -1.78
C ILE A 20 1.13 4.16 -2.25
N GLN A 21 2.05 4.00 -1.31
CA GLN A 21 3.40 3.52 -1.57
C GLN A 21 3.53 2.10 -1.03
N THR A 22 3.98 1.18 -1.86
CA THR A 22 4.15 -0.21 -1.44
C THR A 22 5.18 -0.93 -2.28
N SER A 23 5.81 -1.94 -1.69
CA SER A 23 6.59 -2.95 -2.40
C SER A 23 5.94 -4.33 -2.32
N ASP A 24 4.79 -4.44 -1.67
CA ASP A 24 4.07 -5.69 -1.53
C ASP A 24 3.50 -6.15 -2.88
N PRO A 25 3.92 -7.31 -3.40
CA PRO A 25 3.42 -7.79 -4.69
C PRO A 25 1.91 -7.99 -4.74
N SER A 26 1.32 -8.43 -3.63
CA SER A 26 -0.13 -8.63 -3.54
C SER A 26 -0.88 -7.30 -3.68
N LEU A 27 -0.43 -6.29 -2.94
CA LEU A 27 -1.04 -4.97 -3.00
C LEU A 27 -0.84 -4.31 -4.38
N LYS A 28 0.36 -4.44 -4.95
CA LYS A 28 0.63 -3.94 -6.31
C LYS A 28 -0.32 -4.54 -7.33
N LYS A 29 -0.59 -5.83 -7.22
CA LYS A 29 -1.51 -6.51 -8.13
C LYS A 29 -2.93 -5.99 -7.97
N LYS A 30 -3.39 -5.78 -6.74
CA LYS A 30 -4.72 -5.22 -6.48
C LYS A 30 -4.85 -3.80 -7.02
N LEU A 31 -3.82 -2.98 -6.84
CA LEU A 31 -3.83 -1.60 -7.33
C LEU A 31 -3.87 -1.52 -8.85
N ARG A 32 -3.12 -2.38 -9.53
CA ARG A 32 -3.13 -2.44 -10.99
C ARG A 32 -4.51 -2.77 -11.57
N ARG A 33 -5.31 -3.52 -10.84
CA ARG A 33 -6.64 -3.95 -11.29
C ARG A 33 -7.73 -2.91 -11.04
N ARG A 34 -7.45 -1.88 -10.25
CA ARG A 34 -8.45 -0.86 -9.94
C ARG A 34 -8.43 0.22 -11.01
N GLU A 35 -9.61 0.55 -11.52
CA GLU A 35 -9.74 1.57 -12.58
C GLU A 35 -9.47 2.98 -12.08
N ASN A 36 -9.67 3.22 -10.78
CA ASN A 36 -9.49 4.55 -10.20
C ASN A 36 -8.09 4.80 -9.66
N THR A 37 -7.14 3.97 -10.02
CA THR A 37 -5.74 4.13 -9.62
C THR A 37 -4.87 4.48 -10.81
N ARG A 38 -3.80 5.22 -10.54
CA ARG A 38 -2.81 5.56 -11.56
C ARG A 38 -1.41 5.41 -10.98
N LEU A 39 -0.55 4.69 -11.68
CA LEU A 39 0.84 4.57 -11.30
C LEU A 39 1.55 5.91 -11.51
N VAL A 40 2.19 6.44 -10.48
CA VAL A 40 2.90 7.72 -10.55
C VAL A 40 4.40 7.57 -10.34
N VAL A 41 4.85 6.55 -9.59
CA VAL A 41 6.27 6.31 -9.37
C VAL A 41 6.56 4.82 -9.51
N HIS A 42 7.62 4.52 -10.24
CA HIS A 42 8.14 3.18 -10.39
C HIS A 42 9.66 3.23 -10.28
N CYS A 43 10.22 2.47 -9.36
CA CYS A 43 11.67 2.43 -9.16
C CYS A 43 12.28 1.29 -9.96
N HIS A 44 13.33 1.57 -10.74
CA HIS A 44 13.95 0.56 -11.60
C HIS A 44 14.64 -0.57 -10.82
N ASN A 45 15.31 -0.22 -9.72
CA ASN A 45 16.11 -1.17 -8.97
C ASN A 45 15.49 -1.58 -7.64
N HIS A 46 14.23 -1.24 -7.44
CA HIS A 46 13.52 -1.53 -6.20
C HIS A 46 12.06 -1.84 -6.53
N PRO A 47 11.46 -2.82 -5.86
CA PRO A 47 10.07 -3.19 -6.14
C PRO A 47 9.03 -2.16 -5.72
N MET A 48 9.43 -1.05 -5.12
CA MET A 48 8.51 -0.03 -4.62
C MET A 48 7.81 0.70 -5.76
N VAL A 49 6.52 0.90 -5.60
CA VAL A 49 5.70 1.71 -6.50
C VAL A 49 4.88 2.70 -5.68
N VAL A 50 4.44 3.77 -6.33
CA VAL A 50 3.47 4.71 -5.75
C VAL A 50 2.31 4.84 -6.73
N TYR A 51 1.11 4.59 -6.23
CA TYR A 51 -0.13 4.78 -6.97
C TYR A 51 -0.89 5.97 -6.44
N ARG A 52 -1.53 6.69 -7.33
CA ARG A 52 -2.43 7.79 -7.01
C ARG A 52 -3.87 7.28 -7.07
N ILE A 53 -4.66 7.62 -6.06
CA ILE A 53 -6.02 7.13 -5.95
C ILE A 53 -6.90 8.22 -5.32
N GLN A 54 -8.16 8.25 -5.68
CA GLN A 54 -9.10 9.23 -5.18
C GLN A 54 -9.93 8.66 -4.04
N TYR A 55 -9.95 9.37 -2.92
CA TYR A 55 -10.84 9.07 -1.79
C TYR A 55 -11.49 10.36 -1.32
N TYR A 56 -12.77 10.27 -0.96
CA TYR A 56 -13.57 11.44 -0.60
C TYR A 56 -13.52 11.79 0.88
N SER A 57 -12.92 10.94 1.70
CA SER A 57 -12.72 11.26 3.12
C SER A 57 -11.56 10.44 3.67
N PRO A 58 -10.88 10.93 4.74
CA PRO A 58 -9.82 10.15 5.39
C PRO A 58 -10.31 8.81 5.92
N GLN A 59 -11.56 8.75 6.38
CA GLN A 59 -12.13 7.51 6.89
C GLN A 59 -12.28 6.47 5.78
N LYS A 60 -12.77 6.88 4.62
CA LYS A 60 -12.90 5.98 3.46
C LYS A 60 -11.54 5.53 2.95
N ALA A 61 -10.56 6.42 2.95
CA ALA A 61 -9.19 6.10 2.57
C ALA A 61 -8.62 5.02 3.49
N LYS A 62 -8.75 5.21 4.80
CA LYS A 62 -8.27 4.25 5.79
C LYS A 62 -8.94 2.89 5.64
N GLN A 63 -10.26 2.87 5.49
CA GLN A 63 -11.02 1.63 5.34
C GLN A 63 -10.63 0.88 4.07
N SER A 64 -10.47 1.58 2.96
CA SER A 64 -10.03 0.98 1.71
C SER A 64 -8.63 0.42 1.83
N PHE A 65 -7.72 1.18 2.42
CA PHE A 65 -6.34 0.76 2.63
C PHE A 65 -6.26 -0.49 3.52
N MET A 66 -7.09 -0.55 4.56
CA MET A 66 -7.18 -1.73 5.42
C MET A 66 -7.61 -2.97 4.63
N ARG A 67 -8.60 -2.83 3.74
CA ARG A 67 -9.05 -3.94 2.90
C ARG A 67 -7.98 -4.34 1.88
N LEU A 68 -7.31 -3.38 1.29
CA LEU A 68 -6.28 -3.63 0.28
C LEU A 68 -5.08 -4.36 0.86
N THR A 69 -4.65 -3.94 2.05
CA THR A 69 -3.49 -4.54 2.71
C THR A 69 -3.83 -5.81 3.48
N ALA A 70 -5.11 -6.01 3.80
CA ALA A 70 -5.59 -7.07 4.68
C ALA A 70 -4.89 -7.04 6.03
N GLN A 71 -4.49 -5.85 6.48
CA GLN A 71 -3.75 -5.62 7.70
C GLN A 71 -4.39 -4.52 8.53
N LYS A 72 -4.02 -4.48 9.80
CA LYS A 72 -4.40 -3.40 10.68
C LYS A 72 -3.67 -2.14 10.27
N VAL A 73 -4.41 -1.06 10.06
CA VAL A 73 -3.86 0.23 9.65
C VAL A 73 -3.63 1.09 10.88
N LYS A 74 -2.44 1.65 10.97
CA LYS A 74 -2.05 2.58 12.02
C LYS A 74 -1.88 3.97 11.42
N LYS A 75 -2.02 4.98 12.25
CA LYS A 75 -1.85 6.37 11.84
C LYS A 75 -0.60 6.95 12.48
N ASP A 76 0.22 7.58 11.65
CA ASP A 76 1.31 8.43 12.11
C ASP A 76 0.81 9.88 12.03
N ALA A 77 0.43 10.42 13.20
CA ALA A 77 -0.15 11.75 13.27
C ALA A 77 0.87 12.85 12.96
N GLU A 78 2.14 12.60 13.28
CA GLU A 78 3.20 13.58 13.07
C GLU A 78 3.50 13.78 11.58
N ASN A 79 3.50 12.69 10.82
CA ASN A 79 3.75 12.73 9.38
C ASN A 79 2.47 12.70 8.54
N GLU A 80 1.32 12.72 9.18
CA GLU A 80 0.00 12.75 8.54
C GLU A 80 -0.20 11.63 7.52
N LEU A 81 0.20 10.42 7.89
CA LEU A 81 0.05 9.26 7.01
C LEU A 81 -0.52 8.06 7.75
N PHE A 82 -1.07 7.14 6.99
CA PHE A 82 -1.45 5.82 7.48
C PHE A 82 -0.42 4.80 7.01
N TYR A 83 -0.23 3.76 7.80
CA TYR A 83 0.69 2.69 7.42
C TYR A 83 0.17 1.34 7.88
N ALA A 84 0.57 0.30 7.16
CA ALA A 84 0.24 -1.08 7.48
C ALA A 84 1.47 -1.95 7.24
N GLU A 85 1.72 -2.87 8.16
CA GLU A 85 2.84 -3.79 8.04
C GLU A 85 2.58 -4.76 6.88
N MET A 86 3.61 -4.98 6.08
CA MET A 86 3.53 -5.95 5.02
C MET A 86 3.68 -7.35 5.59
N ILE A 87 2.82 -8.26 5.14
CA ILE A 87 2.96 -9.66 5.51
C ILE A 87 4.16 -10.21 4.75
N PRO A 88 5.15 -10.78 5.46
CA PRO A 88 6.21 -11.50 4.76
C PRO A 88 5.56 -12.61 3.95
N ILE A 89 5.82 -12.62 2.67
CA ILE A 89 5.40 -13.74 1.85
C ILE A 89 6.18 -14.93 2.36
N LEU A 90 5.47 -15.83 3.02
CA LEU A 90 6.03 -17.14 3.31
C LEU A 90 6.19 -17.80 1.97
N ILE A 91 7.40 -17.73 1.49
CA ILE A 91 7.71 -18.08 0.15
C ILE A 91 7.38 -19.52 -0.11
N PRO A 92 6.82 -19.77 -1.27
CA PRO A 92 6.65 -21.11 -1.80
C PRO A 92 7.89 -21.99 -1.73
N ASN A 93 9.04 -21.47 -1.37
CA ASN A 93 10.20 -22.29 -1.12
C ASN A 93 9.92 -23.42 -0.15
N ASN A 94 9.10 -23.13 0.86
CA ASN A 94 8.71 -24.16 1.80
C ASN A 94 7.85 -25.21 1.14
N ILE A 95 7.06 -24.81 0.18
CA ILE A 95 6.21 -25.73 -0.56
C ILE A 95 7.06 -26.51 -1.57
N ASN A 96 8.00 -25.85 -2.20
CA ASN A 96 8.87 -26.48 -3.19
C ASN A 96 9.82 -27.46 -2.55
N GLU A 97 10.25 -27.20 -1.34
CA GLU A 97 11.12 -28.10 -0.60
C GLU A 97 10.43 -29.37 -0.15
N VAL A 98 9.13 -29.31 -0.02
CA VAL A 98 8.34 -30.45 0.37
C VAL A 98 8.14 -31.42 -0.79
N VAL A 99 8.36 -30.93 -1.96
CA VAL A 99 8.25 -31.71 -3.18
C VAL A 99 9.60 -32.40 -3.48
#